data_90a1459fac8b317f3c07e5fdcf6ca00f
#
_entry.id   90a1459fac8b317f3c07e5fdcf6ca00f
#
_cell.length_a   1.000
_cell.length_b   1.000
_cell.length_c   1.000
_cell.angle_alpha   90.00
_cell.angle_beta   90.00
_cell.angle_gamma   90.00
#
_symmetry.space_group_name_H-M   'P 1'
#
loop_
_entity.id
_entity.type
_entity.pdbx_description
1 polymer ?
#
loop_
_entity_poly.entity_id
_entity_poly.type
_entity_poly.pdbx_seq_one_letter_code
_entity_poly.pdbx_strand_id
1 'polypeptide(L)'
;GPLSQGMNHDMGGMDHGSSPLGDAGDVSYPHYVVNGRIPAAPRTLTARPGDKVRLRLINAGADTIFKVGLSGHRLTITHADGFAVQPVEATAIYLAMGERIDATVTVGDGVFVLQAAPEGKTGTPARAIVKTGAGSIPPATTRIPELGGKAVLGTALRAADAAKLPDKEPEQTLEVQLNGQMKPYAWGINGKKFGEDTPLSISPGQRVRMRMTNMTMMAHPMHIHGH
;
A
#
# COMPACT_ATOMS: atom_id res chain seq x y z
N GLY A 1 -20.38 38.50 -41.55
CA GLY A 1 -20.51 37.75 -40.31
C GLY A 1 -19.18 37.31 -39.75
N PRO A 2 -18.93 37.45 -38.46
CA PRO A 2 -17.62 37.07 -37.89
C PRO A 2 -17.54 35.56 -37.60
N LEU A 3 -16.38 35.04 -37.90
CA LEU A 3 -15.95 33.67 -37.67
C LEU A 3 -15.81 33.40 -36.19
N SER A 4 -16.53 32.44 -35.64
CA SER A 4 -16.29 31.87 -34.33
C SER A 4 -15.14 30.84 -34.45
N GLN A 5 -13.98 31.18 -33.95
CA GLN A 5 -12.91 30.21 -33.72
C GLN A 5 -13.22 29.45 -32.44
N GLY A 6 -13.59 28.15 -32.60
CA GLY A 6 -13.66 27.22 -31.51
C GLY A 6 -12.25 26.90 -31.01
N MET A 7 -11.95 27.26 -29.79
CA MET A 7 -10.79 26.74 -29.07
C MET A 7 -11.08 25.28 -28.66
N ASN A 8 -10.54 24.34 -29.41
CA ASN A 8 -10.39 22.98 -28.94
C ASN A 8 -9.34 22.98 -27.81
N HIS A 9 -9.80 22.93 -26.57
CA HIS A 9 -8.99 22.49 -25.47
C HIS A 9 -8.82 20.96 -25.63
N ASP A 10 -7.71 20.59 -26.20
CA ASP A 10 -7.21 19.21 -26.14
C ASP A 10 -6.87 18.92 -24.68
N MET A 11 -7.86 18.39 -23.96
CA MET A 11 -7.65 17.78 -22.65
C MET A 11 -6.97 16.45 -22.95
N GLY A 12 -5.63 16.47 -22.97
CA GLY A 12 -4.82 15.27 -23.01
C GLY A 12 -5.34 14.29 -21.97
N GLY A 13 -6.00 13.23 -22.43
CA GLY A 13 -6.48 12.15 -21.60
C GLY A 13 -5.28 11.52 -20.91
N MET A 14 -5.07 11.86 -19.64
CA MET A 14 -4.28 11.04 -18.75
C MET A 14 -5.06 9.73 -18.61
N ASP A 15 -4.55 8.69 -19.21
CA ASP A 15 -5.02 7.32 -19.01
C ASP A 15 -4.74 6.97 -17.53
N HIS A 16 -5.67 7.34 -16.67
CA HIS A 16 -5.72 6.90 -15.28
C HIS A 16 -6.07 5.42 -15.33
N GLY A 17 -5.05 4.57 -15.43
CA GLY A 17 -5.22 3.14 -15.31
C GLY A 17 -6.12 2.86 -14.12
N SER A 18 -7.26 2.21 -14.36
CA SER A 18 -8.28 1.98 -13.34
C SER A 18 -7.72 1.13 -12.21
N SER A 19 -7.16 1.79 -11.20
CA SER A 19 -6.77 1.13 -9.95
C SER A 19 -8.02 0.72 -9.18
N PRO A 20 -8.09 -0.51 -8.62
CA PRO A 20 -9.17 -0.90 -7.72
C PRO A 20 -9.22 -0.06 -6.44
N LEU A 21 -8.22 0.79 -6.20
CA LEU A 21 -8.11 1.66 -5.04
C LEU A 21 -8.54 3.11 -5.34
N GLY A 22 -9.09 3.39 -6.52
CA GLY A 22 -9.47 4.74 -6.94
C GLY A 22 -8.28 5.53 -7.48
N ASP A 23 -8.37 6.86 -7.39
CA ASP A 23 -7.33 7.75 -7.89
C ASP A 23 -6.03 7.60 -7.11
N ALA A 24 -4.91 7.69 -7.82
CA ALA A 24 -3.59 7.68 -7.19
C ALA A 24 -3.33 8.99 -6.46
N GLY A 25 -2.35 8.98 -5.56
CA GLY A 25 -1.85 10.19 -4.92
C GLY A 25 -1.27 11.19 -5.93
N ASP A 26 -1.31 12.48 -5.59
CA ASP A 26 -1.05 13.60 -6.51
C ASP A 26 0.44 13.88 -6.74
N VAL A 27 1.32 13.32 -5.91
CA VAL A 27 2.74 13.64 -5.96
C VAL A 27 3.47 12.72 -6.92
N SER A 28 4.13 13.29 -7.92
CA SER A 28 5.03 12.57 -8.80
C SER A 28 6.44 12.55 -8.23
N TYR A 29 7.02 11.36 -8.14
CA TYR A 29 8.38 11.18 -7.65
C TYR A 29 9.31 10.77 -8.80
N PRO A 30 10.54 11.30 -8.86
CA PRO A 30 11.51 10.92 -9.87
C PRO A 30 11.96 9.44 -9.70
N HIS A 31 11.95 8.93 -8.47
CA HIS A 31 12.35 7.58 -8.14
C HIS A 31 11.52 7.00 -6.99
N TYR A 32 11.24 5.71 -7.09
CA TYR A 32 10.77 4.89 -5.98
C TYR A 32 11.93 4.03 -5.48
N VAL A 33 12.06 3.87 -4.17
CA VAL A 33 13.25 3.27 -3.57
C VAL A 33 12.90 2.14 -2.59
N VAL A 34 13.79 1.16 -2.46
CA VAL A 34 13.78 0.17 -1.38
C VAL A 34 15.05 0.35 -0.56
N ASN A 35 14.91 0.54 0.76
CA ASN A 35 16.03 0.77 1.68
C ASN A 35 16.99 1.85 1.17
N GLY A 36 16.45 2.96 0.66
CA GLY A 36 17.21 4.11 0.16
C GLY A 36 17.93 3.88 -1.18
N ARG A 37 17.64 2.79 -1.90
CA ARG A 37 18.28 2.46 -3.17
C ARG A 37 17.32 2.59 -4.34
N ILE A 38 17.78 3.27 -5.39
CA ILE A 38 17.04 3.41 -6.66
C ILE A 38 17.04 2.07 -7.43
N PRO A 39 16.09 1.86 -8.35
CA PRO A 39 15.99 0.61 -9.10
C PRO A 39 17.23 0.25 -9.92
N ALA A 40 18.01 1.24 -10.38
CA ALA A 40 19.25 1.01 -11.13
C ALA A 40 20.39 0.46 -10.25
N ALA A 41 20.36 0.72 -8.93
CA ALA A 41 21.39 0.28 -7.98
C ALA A 41 20.70 -0.37 -6.75
N PRO A 42 19.99 -1.48 -6.91
CA PRO A 42 19.17 -2.09 -5.87
C PRO A 42 20.02 -2.69 -4.75
N ARG A 43 19.43 -2.78 -3.56
CA ARG A 43 20.00 -3.58 -2.46
C ARG A 43 19.89 -5.07 -2.81
N THR A 44 20.96 -5.83 -2.56
CA THR A 44 20.94 -7.29 -2.61
C THR A 44 20.83 -7.86 -1.20
N LEU A 45 19.86 -8.72 -1.01
CA LEU A 45 19.64 -9.54 0.18
C LEU A 45 20.08 -10.97 -0.15
N THR A 46 20.90 -11.57 0.68
CA THR A 46 21.42 -12.93 0.46
C THR A 46 20.76 -13.92 1.39
N ALA A 47 20.44 -15.10 0.88
CA ALA A 47 19.95 -16.25 1.62
C ALA A 47 20.47 -17.53 0.96
N ARG A 48 20.12 -18.69 1.49
CA ARG A 48 20.41 -20.00 0.86
C ARG A 48 19.16 -20.53 0.19
N PRO A 49 19.29 -21.34 -0.87
CA PRO A 49 18.13 -22.04 -1.42
C PRO A 49 17.46 -22.89 -0.33
N GLY A 50 16.12 -22.78 -0.25
CA GLY A 50 15.33 -23.49 0.77
C GLY A 50 15.18 -22.76 2.09
N ASP A 51 15.91 -21.67 2.33
CA ASP A 51 15.71 -20.87 3.54
C ASP A 51 14.29 -20.31 3.60
N LYS A 52 13.68 -20.38 4.78
CA LYS A 52 12.42 -19.68 5.08
C LYS A 52 12.74 -18.27 5.53
N VAL A 53 12.49 -17.31 4.66
CA VAL A 53 12.77 -15.89 4.89
C VAL A 53 11.49 -15.19 5.35
N ARG A 54 11.60 -14.35 6.38
CA ARG A 54 10.56 -13.41 6.78
C ARG A 54 10.89 -12.04 6.23
N LEU A 55 10.07 -11.58 5.31
CA LEU A 55 10.12 -10.22 4.77
C LEU A 55 9.29 -9.31 5.66
N ARG A 56 9.88 -8.25 6.15
CA ARG A 56 9.18 -7.17 6.85
C ARG A 56 9.05 -5.99 5.91
N LEU A 57 7.87 -5.85 5.33
CA LEU A 57 7.54 -4.83 4.36
C LEU A 57 6.95 -3.62 5.08
N ILE A 58 7.56 -2.45 4.88
CA ILE A 58 7.12 -1.19 5.49
C ILE A 58 7.03 -0.16 4.38
N ASN A 59 5.86 0.42 4.19
CA ASN A 59 5.73 1.58 3.32
C ASN A 59 5.91 2.86 4.13
N ALA A 60 7.11 3.44 4.06
CA ALA A 60 7.44 4.71 4.68
C ALA A 60 7.25 5.91 3.74
N GLY A 61 6.59 5.71 2.59
CA GLY A 61 6.27 6.77 1.63
C GLY A 61 5.13 7.65 2.12
N ALA A 62 5.09 8.90 1.63
CA ALA A 62 4.10 9.87 2.05
C ALA A 62 2.80 9.86 1.22
N ASP A 63 2.83 9.32 -0.01
CA ASP A 63 1.74 9.53 -0.96
C ASP A 63 1.50 8.34 -1.91
N THR A 64 2.33 7.32 -1.90
CA THR A 64 2.24 6.23 -2.88
C THR A 64 1.89 4.90 -2.22
N ILE A 65 0.82 4.28 -2.69
CA ILE A 65 0.51 2.88 -2.40
C ILE A 65 1.34 2.01 -3.34
N PHE A 66 1.92 0.94 -2.82
CA PHE A 66 2.69 0.00 -3.63
C PHE A 66 2.00 -1.35 -3.74
N LYS A 67 2.11 -1.94 -4.93
CA LYS A 67 1.82 -3.35 -5.15
C LYS A 67 3.13 -4.12 -5.10
N VAL A 68 3.27 -5.02 -4.13
CA VAL A 68 4.54 -5.68 -3.81
C VAL A 68 4.46 -7.17 -4.10
N GLY A 69 5.49 -7.72 -4.73
CA GLY A 69 5.61 -9.16 -5.01
C GLY A 69 7.07 -9.59 -5.12
N LEU A 70 7.31 -10.88 -5.06
CA LEU A 70 8.63 -11.49 -5.24
C LEU A 70 8.60 -12.44 -6.45
N SER A 71 9.46 -12.19 -7.43
CA SER A 71 9.46 -13.00 -8.67
C SER A 71 9.63 -14.49 -8.38
N GLY A 72 8.81 -15.30 -9.06
CA GLY A 72 8.82 -16.76 -8.95
C GLY A 72 8.29 -17.32 -7.62
N HIS A 73 7.68 -16.49 -6.75
CA HIS A 73 7.26 -16.93 -5.42
C HIS A 73 5.84 -16.46 -5.06
N ARG A 74 5.24 -17.21 -4.16
CA ARG A 74 4.06 -16.79 -3.39
C ARG A 74 4.53 -16.41 -1.99
N LEU A 75 3.95 -15.36 -1.46
CA LEU A 75 4.21 -14.85 -0.11
C LEU A 75 3.10 -15.33 0.83
N THR A 76 3.44 -15.77 2.03
CA THR A 76 2.46 -16.06 3.08
C THR A 76 2.44 -14.91 4.09
N ILE A 77 1.40 -14.10 4.07
CA ILE A 77 1.19 -13.00 5.04
C ILE A 77 0.93 -13.62 6.41
N THR A 78 1.66 -13.17 7.43
CA THR A 78 1.55 -13.67 8.80
C THR A 78 1.24 -12.60 9.83
N HIS A 79 1.59 -11.33 9.56
CA HIS A 79 1.30 -10.20 10.43
C HIS A 79 0.94 -8.97 9.60
N ALA A 80 0.08 -8.13 10.15
CA ALA A 80 -0.26 -6.80 9.66
C ALA A 80 -0.21 -5.81 10.83
N ASP A 81 0.48 -4.70 10.63
CA ASP A 81 0.64 -3.61 11.61
C ASP A 81 1.10 -4.06 13.00
N GLY A 82 1.93 -5.11 13.03
CA GLY A 82 2.50 -5.69 14.23
C GLY A 82 1.68 -6.82 14.86
N PHE A 83 0.46 -7.06 14.40
CA PHE A 83 -0.41 -8.11 14.93
C PHE A 83 -0.43 -9.34 14.03
N ALA A 84 -0.51 -10.53 14.66
CA ALA A 84 -0.63 -11.78 13.93
C ALA A 84 -1.99 -11.86 13.21
N VAL A 85 -1.95 -12.31 11.96
CA VAL A 85 -3.16 -12.59 11.17
C VAL A 85 -3.26 -14.08 10.83
N GLN A 86 -4.45 -14.53 10.50
CA GLN A 86 -4.63 -15.84 9.87
C GLN A 86 -3.80 -15.86 8.59
N PRO A 87 -2.94 -16.88 8.38
CA PRO A 87 -2.04 -16.89 7.24
C PRO A 87 -2.79 -16.81 5.91
N VAL A 88 -2.36 -15.90 5.03
CA VAL A 88 -2.92 -15.72 3.69
C VAL A 88 -1.83 -15.79 2.65
N GLU A 89 -1.98 -16.67 1.67
CA GLU A 89 -1.10 -16.73 0.51
C GLU A 89 -1.46 -15.66 -0.52
N ALA A 90 -0.44 -14.99 -1.05
CA ALA A 90 -0.57 -13.94 -2.05
C ALA A 90 0.55 -14.01 -3.09
N THR A 91 0.25 -13.70 -4.34
CA THR A 91 1.26 -13.41 -5.37
C THR A 91 1.70 -11.95 -5.29
N ALA A 92 0.77 -11.07 -4.89
CA ALA A 92 1.03 -9.66 -4.66
C ALA A 92 0.26 -9.14 -3.44
N ILE A 93 0.78 -8.07 -2.85
CA ILE A 93 0.23 -7.44 -1.65
C ILE A 93 0.16 -5.94 -1.91
N TYR A 94 -0.97 -5.31 -1.63
CA TYR A 94 -1.03 -3.86 -1.53
C TYR A 94 -0.47 -3.41 -0.19
N LEU A 95 0.36 -2.39 -0.24
CA LEU A 95 1.02 -1.81 0.93
C LEU A 95 0.82 -0.29 0.87
N ALA A 96 -0.12 0.21 1.63
CA ALA A 96 -0.42 1.63 1.71
C ALA A 96 0.55 2.36 2.66
N MET A 97 0.54 3.68 2.62
CA MET A 97 1.41 4.51 3.45
C MET A 97 1.20 4.19 4.93
N GLY A 98 2.29 3.95 5.66
CA GLY A 98 2.26 3.58 7.07
C GLY A 98 1.95 2.11 7.35
N GLU A 99 1.47 1.33 6.39
CA GLU A 99 1.24 -0.10 6.58
C GLU A 99 2.54 -0.89 6.72
N ARG A 100 2.50 -1.92 7.56
CA ARG A 100 3.57 -2.90 7.77
C ARG A 100 2.98 -4.29 7.60
N ILE A 101 3.58 -5.07 6.73
CA ILE A 101 3.20 -6.47 6.49
C ILE A 101 4.42 -7.34 6.69
N ASP A 102 4.27 -8.40 7.50
CA ASP A 102 5.24 -9.47 7.55
C ASP A 102 4.74 -10.64 6.72
N ALA A 103 5.56 -11.07 5.78
CA ALA A 103 5.29 -12.22 4.95
C ALA A 103 6.47 -13.21 4.99
N THR A 104 6.17 -14.49 4.96
CA THR A 104 7.18 -15.54 4.86
C THR A 104 7.20 -16.14 3.46
N VAL A 105 8.37 -16.57 3.04
CA VAL A 105 8.60 -17.25 1.77
C VAL A 105 9.72 -18.27 1.93
N THR A 106 9.58 -19.44 1.34
CA THR A 106 10.70 -20.37 1.16
C THR A 106 11.35 -20.04 -0.18
N VAL A 107 12.58 -19.53 -0.14
CA VAL A 107 13.24 -19.03 -1.35
C VAL A 107 13.85 -20.17 -2.18
N GLY A 108 13.65 -20.08 -3.49
CA GLY A 108 14.25 -21.00 -4.47
C GLY A 108 15.76 -20.76 -4.63
N ASP A 109 16.35 -21.45 -5.62
CA ASP A 109 17.75 -21.24 -6.02
C ASP A 109 17.82 -20.28 -7.20
N GLY A 110 18.58 -19.18 -7.08
CA GLY A 110 18.74 -18.20 -8.16
C GLY A 110 18.80 -16.75 -7.71
N VAL A 111 18.33 -15.87 -8.60
CA VAL A 111 18.23 -14.41 -8.41
C VAL A 111 16.80 -13.97 -8.61
N PHE A 112 16.21 -13.41 -7.58
CA PHE A 112 14.80 -13.01 -7.55
C PHE A 112 14.66 -11.51 -7.30
N VAL A 113 13.60 -10.93 -7.84
CA VAL A 113 13.31 -9.49 -7.68
C VAL A 113 12.14 -9.33 -6.70
N LEU A 114 12.41 -8.72 -5.55
CA LEU A 114 11.37 -8.14 -4.71
C LEU A 114 11.03 -6.78 -5.29
N GLN A 115 9.83 -6.64 -5.85
CA GLN A 115 9.43 -5.44 -6.59
C GLN A 115 8.24 -4.78 -5.93
N ALA A 116 8.28 -3.45 -5.84
CA ALA A 116 7.19 -2.61 -5.37
C ALA A 116 6.81 -1.63 -6.49
N ALA A 117 5.71 -1.91 -7.17
CA ALA A 117 5.19 -1.05 -8.24
C ALA A 117 4.26 0.02 -7.63
N PRO A 118 4.44 1.30 -8.00
CA PRO A 118 3.51 2.35 -7.57
C PRO A 118 2.14 2.10 -8.18
N GLU A 119 1.11 2.04 -7.36
CA GLU A 119 -0.26 1.79 -7.80
C GLU A 119 -0.86 3.08 -8.38
N GLY A 120 -1.47 2.97 -9.56
CA GLY A 120 -2.09 4.09 -10.25
C GLY A 120 -1.13 5.20 -10.73
N LYS A 121 0.18 5.00 -10.61
CA LYS A 121 1.21 5.97 -11.04
C LYS A 121 2.16 5.35 -12.06
N THR A 122 2.77 6.21 -12.85
CA THR A 122 3.84 5.84 -13.79
C THR A 122 5.20 5.83 -13.08
N GLY A 123 6.18 5.15 -13.68
CA GLY A 123 7.56 5.13 -13.20
C GLY A 123 8.14 3.72 -13.08
N THR A 124 9.45 3.67 -12.88
CA THR A 124 10.16 2.42 -12.65
C THR A 124 9.86 1.91 -11.24
N PRO A 125 9.37 0.67 -11.08
CA PRO A 125 9.09 0.10 -9.78
C PRO A 125 10.33 0.09 -8.88
N ALA A 126 10.14 0.35 -7.59
CA ALA A 126 11.18 0.13 -6.60
C ALA A 126 11.51 -1.36 -6.50
N ARG A 127 12.77 -1.70 -6.21
CA ARG A 127 13.16 -3.11 -6.10
C ARG A 127 14.34 -3.36 -5.17
N ALA A 128 14.37 -4.57 -4.64
CA ALA A 128 15.54 -5.20 -4.06
C ALA A 128 15.77 -6.56 -4.73
N ILE A 129 16.98 -7.08 -4.63
CA ILE A 129 17.34 -8.38 -5.18
C ILE A 129 17.46 -9.38 -4.03
N VAL A 130 16.82 -10.53 -4.17
CA VAL A 130 17.03 -11.69 -3.30
C VAL A 130 17.88 -12.69 -4.05
N LYS A 131 19.09 -12.90 -3.58
CA LYS A 131 20.08 -13.78 -4.24
C LYS A 131 20.37 -14.98 -3.37
N THR A 132 20.11 -16.17 -3.87
CA THR A 132 20.36 -17.44 -3.21
C THR A 132 21.33 -18.33 -3.98
N GLY A 133 21.53 -18.04 -5.27
CA GLY A 133 22.34 -18.83 -6.17
C GLY A 133 22.93 -18.02 -7.31
N ALA A 134 23.32 -18.73 -8.37
CA ALA A 134 23.83 -18.14 -9.60
C ALA A 134 22.72 -17.47 -10.41
N GLY A 135 23.08 -16.47 -11.22
CA GLY A 135 22.19 -15.77 -12.10
C GLY A 135 22.53 -14.30 -12.25
N SER A 136 21.94 -13.67 -13.25
CA SER A 136 22.08 -12.24 -13.53
C SER A 136 20.92 -11.46 -12.92
N ILE A 137 21.19 -10.22 -12.48
CA ILE A 137 20.15 -9.29 -12.05
C ILE A 137 19.43 -8.77 -13.29
N PRO A 138 18.09 -8.91 -13.37
CA PRO A 138 17.34 -8.40 -14.50
C PRO A 138 17.44 -6.87 -14.64
N PRO A 139 17.22 -6.30 -15.82
CA PRO A 139 17.14 -4.85 -16.02
C PRO A 139 16.15 -4.19 -15.05
N ALA A 140 16.41 -2.92 -14.68
CA ALA A 140 15.57 -2.19 -13.74
C ALA A 140 14.12 -1.98 -14.23
N THR A 141 13.93 -1.98 -15.54
CA THR A 141 12.63 -1.83 -16.21
C THR A 141 11.81 -3.13 -16.25
N THR A 142 12.41 -4.27 -15.92
CA THR A 142 11.71 -5.56 -15.93
C THR A 142 10.60 -5.54 -14.87
N ARG A 143 9.38 -5.86 -15.28
CA ARG A 143 8.25 -6.05 -14.38
C ARG A 143 8.04 -7.54 -14.11
N ILE A 144 7.85 -7.90 -12.86
CA ILE A 144 7.60 -9.29 -12.49
C ILE A 144 6.12 -9.65 -12.74
N PRO A 145 5.82 -10.87 -13.23
CA PRO A 145 4.46 -11.28 -13.57
C PRO A 145 3.53 -11.35 -12.34
N GLU A 146 4.05 -11.58 -11.16
CA GLU A 146 3.30 -11.66 -9.91
C GLU A 146 2.46 -10.41 -9.64
N LEU A 147 2.93 -9.24 -10.10
CA LEU A 147 2.20 -7.98 -9.97
C LEU A 147 1.00 -7.84 -10.92
N GLY A 148 0.89 -8.70 -11.95
CA GLY A 148 -0.26 -8.73 -12.86
C GLY A 148 -1.52 -9.35 -12.24
N GLY A 149 -1.38 -10.12 -11.16
CA GLY A 149 -2.47 -10.83 -10.50
C GLY A 149 -3.23 -9.98 -9.48
N LYS A 150 -4.25 -10.62 -8.86
CA LYS A 150 -5.00 -10.03 -7.74
C LYS A 150 -4.08 -9.87 -6.53
N ALA A 151 -3.98 -8.65 -6.02
CA ALA A 151 -3.25 -8.37 -4.79
C ALA A 151 -4.15 -8.44 -3.55
N VAL A 152 -3.58 -8.84 -2.42
CA VAL A 152 -4.25 -8.84 -1.14
C VAL A 152 -4.17 -7.46 -0.51
N LEU A 153 -5.32 -6.96 -0.04
CA LEU A 153 -5.44 -5.72 0.74
C LEU A 153 -5.43 -6.04 2.24
N GLY A 154 -4.92 -5.14 3.07
CA GLY A 154 -4.96 -5.27 4.53
C GLY A 154 -6.38 -5.49 5.07
N THR A 155 -7.39 -4.89 4.46
CA THR A 155 -8.82 -5.07 4.83
C THR A 155 -9.35 -6.49 4.63
N ALA A 156 -8.68 -7.32 3.83
CA ALA A 156 -9.03 -8.72 3.63
C ALA A 156 -8.46 -9.65 4.72
N LEU A 157 -7.50 -9.16 5.52
CA LEU A 157 -6.86 -9.93 6.58
C LEU A 157 -7.77 -10.08 7.80
N ARG A 158 -7.55 -11.12 8.56
CA ARG A 158 -8.28 -11.40 9.81
C ARG A 158 -7.29 -11.69 10.92
N ALA A 159 -7.56 -11.18 12.11
CA ALA A 159 -6.74 -11.43 13.28
C ALA A 159 -6.61 -12.94 13.54
N ALA A 160 -5.39 -13.40 13.85
CA ALA A 160 -5.19 -14.74 14.42
C ALA A 160 -5.79 -14.78 15.82
N ASP A 161 -6.10 -15.98 16.32
CA ASP A 161 -6.79 -16.15 17.61
C ASP A 161 -6.05 -15.46 18.77
N ALA A 162 -4.71 -15.50 18.74
CA ALA A 162 -3.89 -14.82 19.75
C ALA A 162 -3.95 -13.28 19.70
N ALA A 163 -4.39 -12.70 18.58
CA ALA A 163 -4.51 -11.25 18.39
C ALA A 163 -5.97 -10.78 18.34
N LYS A 164 -6.91 -11.73 18.36
CA LYS A 164 -8.34 -11.44 18.30
C LYS A 164 -8.80 -10.80 19.62
N LEU A 165 -9.49 -9.68 19.52
CA LEU A 165 -10.15 -9.10 20.68
C LEU A 165 -11.34 -9.97 21.11
N PRO A 166 -11.65 -10.03 22.43
CA PRO A 166 -12.85 -10.72 22.91
C PRO A 166 -14.11 -10.17 22.23
N ASP A 167 -15.08 -11.03 21.98
CA ASP A 167 -16.35 -10.59 21.45
C ASP A 167 -17.06 -9.70 22.49
N LYS A 168 -17.33 -8.48 22.08
CA LYS A 168 -18.03 -7.48 22.89
C LYS A 168 -18.76 -6.53 21.95
N GLU A 169 -20.04 -6.32 22.17
CA GLU A 169 -20.77 -5.32 21.40
C GLU A 169 -20.21 -3.92 21.67
N PRO A 170 -20.13 -3.07 20.65
CA PRO A 170 -19.70 -1.70 20.82
C PRO A 170 -20.69 -0.91 21.69
N GLU A 171 -20.19 -0.24 22.69
CA GLU A 171 -20.95 0.67 23.55
C GLU A 171 -21.16 2.03 22.89
N GLN A 172 -20.32 2.35 21.91
CA GLN A 172 -20.36 3.60 21.15
C GLN A 172 -19.98 3.36 19.70
N THR A 173 -20.62 4.07 18.78
CA THR A 173 -20.20 4.17 17.38
C THR A 173 -19.80 5.62 17.09
N LEU A 174 -18.60 5.79 16.57
CA LEU A 174 -18.07 7.09 16.12
C LEU A 174 -18.10 7.12 14.60
N GLU A 175 -18.74 8.14 14.04
CA GLU A 175 -18.75 8.39 12.60
C GLU A 175 -17.54 9.24 12.22
N VAL A 176 -16.76 8.76 11.26
CA VAL A 176 -15.55 9.40 10.76
C VAL A 176 -15.67 9.54 9.24
N GLN A 177 -15.88 10.75 8.76
CA GLN A 177 -15.93 11.04 7.33
C GLN A 177 -14.61 11.64 6.88
N LEU A 178 -13.96 11.00 5.91
CA LEU A 178 -12.79 11.54 5.24
C LEU A 178 -13.27 12.46 4.12
N ASN A 179 -13.01 13.75 4.26
CA ASN A 179 -13.41 14.77 3.31
C ASN A 179 -12.20 15.36 2.60
N GLY A 180 -12.34 15.68 1.33
CA GLY A 180 -11.26 16.29 0.59
C GLY A 180 -11.73 16.89 -0.73
N GLN A 181 -11.02 17.93 -1.14
CA GLN A 181 -11.17 18.54 -2.45
C GLN A 181 -9.83 19.11 -2.93
N MET A 182 -9.67 19.12 -4.26
CA MET A 182 -8.44 19.58 -4.89
C MET A 182 -8.40 21.09 -5.14
N LYS A 183 -9.58 21.70 -5.25
CA LYS A 183 -9.69 23.15 -5.55
C LYS A 183 -10.80 23.80 -4.70
N PRO A 184 -10.43 24.59 -3.68
CA PRO A 184 -9.09 24.73 -3.11
C PRO A 184 -8.61 23.43 -2.46
N TYR A 185 -7.30 23.22 -2.41
CA TYR A 185 -6.73 22.03 -1.78
C TYR A 185 -7.07 22.01 -0.28
N ALA A 186 -7.91 21.08 0.11
CA ALA A 186 -8.40 21.00 1.48
C ALA A 186 -8.78 19.57 1.85
N TRP A 187 -8.15 19.04 2.90
CA TRP A 187 -8.42 17.72 3.46
C TRP A 187 -8.85 17.86 4.91
N GLY A 188 -9.76 16.99 5.33
CA GLY A 188 -10.30 17.05 6.68
C GLY A 188 -11.01 15.78 7.11
N ILE A 189 -11.34 15.75 8.38
CA ILE A 189 -12.15 14.72 9.02
C ILE A 189 -13.42 15.37 9.56
N ASN A 190 -14.57 14.79 9.26
CA ASN A 190 -15.89 15.33 9.67
C ASN A 190 -16.08 16.81 9.30
N GLY A 191 -15.60 17.21 8.12
CA GLY A 191 -15.67 18.57 7.62
C GLY A 191 -14.72 19.57 8.29
N LYS A 192 -13.81 19.12 9.16
CA LYS A 192 -12.82 19.94 9.86
C LYS A 192 -11.43 19.71 9.31
N LYS A 193 -10.68 20.77 9.09
CA LYS A 193 -9.27 20.73 8.70
C LYS A 193 -8.39 20.37 9.89
N PHE A 194 -7.15 20.01 9.63
CA PHE A 194 -6.15 19.83 10.68
C PHE A 194 -6.04 21.10 11.54
N GLY A 195 -6.09 20.91 12.86
CA GLY A 195 -6.08 22.01 13.84
C GLY A 195 -7.44 22.65 14.15
N GLU A 196 -8.50 22.29 13.40
CA GLU A 196 -9.89 22.72 13.66
C GLU A 196 -10.76 21.56 14.20
N ASP A 197 -10.18 20.36 14.23
CA ASP A 197 -10.83 19.12 14.61
C ASP A 197 -11.21 19.09 16.09
N THR A 198 -12.32 18.42 16.37
CA THR A 198 -12.72 18.13 17.75
C THR A 198 -12.32 16.70 18.08
N PRO A 199 -11.63 16.45 19.19
CA PRO A 199 -11.29 15.08 19.60
C PRO A 199 -12.53 14.19 19.73
N LEU A 200 -12.41 12.95 19.24
CA LEU A 200 -13.43 11.93 19.43
C LEU A 200 -13.23 11.31 20.80
N SER A 201 -14.16 11.57 21.73
CA SER A 201 -14.02 11.12 23.12
C SER A 201 -14.37 9.65 23.28
N ILE A 202 -13.50 8.91 23.95
CA ILE A 202 -13.67 7.52 24.36
C ILE A 202 -13.29 7.36 25.82
N SER A 203 -13.81 6.33 26.49
CA SER A 203 -13.50 6.01 27.88
C SER A 203 -12.65 4.75 27.98
N PRO A 204 -11.75 4.65 28.98
CA PRO A 204 -10.98 3.42 29.22
C PRO A 204 -11.88 2.19 29.37
N GLY A 205 -11.49 1.09 28.70
CA GLY A 205 -12.26 -0.18 28.69
C GLY A 205 -13.51 -0.19 27.83
N GLN A 206 -13.86 0.92 27.20
CA GLN A 206 -14.99 1.00 26.28
C GLN A 206 -14.69 0.30 24.95
N ARG A 207 -15.61 -0.51 24.43
CA ARG A 207 -15.56 -1.01 23.07
C ARG A 207 -16.21 0.01 22.14
N VAL A 208 -15.41 0.57 21.23
CA VAL A 208 -15.87 1.60 20.29
C VAL A 208 -15.80 1.06 18.88
N ARG A 209 -16.84 1.29 18.09
CA ARG A 209 -16.84 1.09 16.64
C ARG A 209 -16.59 2.42 15.95
N MET A 210 -15.53 2.52 15.18
CA MET A 210 -15.30 3.63 14.26
C MET A 210 -15.83 3.25 12.89
N ARG A 211 -16.86 3.96 12.42
CA ARG A 211 -17.38 3.83 11.05
C ARG A 211 -16.74 4.89 10.19
N MET A 212 -15.81 4.46 9.35
CA MET A 212 -15.07 5.36 8.47
C MET A 212 -15.70 5.37 7.08
N THR A 213 -16.06 6.56 6.59
CA THR A 213 -16.61 6.76 5.25
C THR A 213 -15.68 7.65 4.46
N ASN A 214 -15.17 7.12 3.35
CA ASN A 214 -14.35 7.89 2.42
C ASN A 214 -15.25 8.63 1.44
N MET A 215 -15.29 9.95 1.54
CA MET A 215 -16.05 10.85 0.67
C MET A 215 -15.22 11.37 -0.51
N THR A 216 -14.04 10.79 -0.75
CA THR A 216 -13.10 11.20 -1.80
C THR A 216 -12.94 10.12 -2.85
N MET A 217 -12.26 10.42 -3.95
CA MET A 217 -11.96 9.46 -5.02
C MET A 217 -10.65 8.69 -4.78
N MET A 218 -9.89 9.03 -3.74
CA MET A 218 -8.59 8.44 -3.43
C MET A 218 -8.70 7.47 -2.26
N ALA A 219 -7.87 6.44 -2.25
CA ALA A 219 -7.71 5.59 -1.08
C ALA A 219 -6.93 6.31 0.03
N HIS A 220 -7.40 6.15 1.27
CA HIS A 220 -6.78 6.72 2.46
C HIS A 220 -6.47 5.62 3.47
N PRO A 221 -5.19 5.31 3.74
CA PRO A 221 -4.84 4.41 4.83
C PRO A 221 -5.12 5.09 6.16
N MET A 222 -5.76 4.36 7.07
CA MET A 222 -6.09 4.86 8.40
C MET A 222 -5.32 4.10 9.47
N HIS A 223 -4.76 4.84 10.41
CA HIS A 223 -4.00 4.28 11.53
C HIS A 223 -4.38 4.96 12.83
N ILE A 224 -4.70 4.16 13.86
CA ILE A 224 -5.01 4.64 15.20
C ILE A 224 -3.76 4.45 16.05
N HIS A 225 -3.24 5.55 16.63
CA HIS A 225 -2.08 5.48 17.51
C HIS A 225 -2.45 4.95 18.91
N GLY A 226 -1.58 4.10 19.47
CA GLY A 226 -1.70 3.64 20.86
C GLY A 226 -2.72 2.52 21.10
N HIS A 227 -3.19 1.85 20.07
CA HIS A 227 -4.21 0.79 20.17
C HIS A 227 -3.80 -0.46 19.39
#